data_8c57fbecc55f243eeb70b6ed249e6c4c
#
_entry.id   8c57fbecc55f243eeb70b6ed249e6c4c
#
_cell.length_a   1.000
_cell.length_b   1.000
_cell.length_c   1.000
_cell.angle_alpha   90.00
_cell.angle_beta   90.00
_cell.angle_gamma   90.00
#
_symmetry.space_group_name_H-M   'P 1'
#
loop_
_entity.id
_entity.type
_entity.pdbx_description
1 polymer ?
#
loop_
_entity_poly.entity_id
_entity_poly.type
_entity_poly.pdbx_seq_one_letter_code
_entity_poly.pdbx_strand_id
1 'polypeptide(L)'
;MLGMSMGRITVRRKVTRVTVGEAAVRREDVLAVEEPLEIRVGGKALAITMRTPGHDFDLAAGFLVSEGVVSRGDQFAAARYCAGATIDGENTYNVLDVTLGAGVPAPDPSLERNFFTTSSCGLCGKASIDAVRTLSAYIVADDPLRVDAELLATFPDRLRAGQDVFEKTGGLHAAALFDGATGEMLVLREDVGRHNAVDKVVGWALTENLLPLRGMVLMVSGRASFELTQKASMAGIPFLAAVSAPSSLAVELATELGMTVVGFLRGPSMVVYARDDRLGAPSITKHEPTKLEPTKHESAEVMATP
;
A
#
# COMPACT_ATOMS: atom_id res chain seq x y z
N MET A 1 23.98 18.50 -11.23
CA MET A 1 23.09 18.11 -10.11
C MET A 1 22.38 19.36 -9.63
N LEU A 2 21.20 19.64 -10.17
CA LEU A 2 20.32 20.71 -9.68
C LEU A 2 19.54 20.13 -8.52
N GLY A 3 19.80 20.64 -7.32
CA GLY A 3 19.01 20.30 -6.13
C GLY A 3 17.58 20.77 -6.33
N MET A 4 16.71 19.87 -6.76
CA MET A 4 15.26 20.09 -6.69
C MET A 4 14.91 20.21 -5.21
N SER A 5 14.37 21.36 -4.82
CA SER A 5 13.78 21.55 -3.50
C SER A 5 12.64 20.54 -3.36
N MET A 6 12.93 19.40 -2.74
CA MET A 6 11.86 18.47 -2.32
C MET A 6 10.98 19.23 -1.35
N GLY A 7 9.65 19.24 -1.60
CA GLY A 7 8.67 19.79 -0.69
C GLY A 7 8.94 19.29 0.74
N ARG A 8 8.60 20.10 1.74
CA ARG A 8 8.82 19.71 3.13
C ARG A 8 8.00 18.45 3.44
N ILE A 9 8.67 17.35 3.77
CA ILE A 9 8.02 16.10 4.18
C ILE A 9 7.43 16.21 5.59
N THR A 10 7.99 17.10 6.42
CA THR A 10 7.56 17.33 7.80
C THR A 10 7.40 18.82 8.11
N VAL A 11 6.50 19.13 9.02
CA VAL A 11 6.27 20.50 9.53
C VAL A 11 6.24 20.52 11.04
N ARG A 12 6.82 21.58 11.66
CA ARG A 12 6.73 21.80 13.10
C ARG A 12 5.49 22.59 13.44
N ARG A 13 4.79 22.19 14.51
CA ARG A 13 3.62 22.89 15.04
C ARG A 13 3.69 22.97 16.56
N LYS A 14 3.23 24.10 17.13
CA LYS A 14 3.04 24.23 18.57
C LYS A 14 1.80 23.44 18.98
N VAL A 15 1.96 22.52 19.92
CA VAL A 15 0.90 21.67 20.45
C VAL A 15 0.84 21.76 21.95
N THR A 16 -0.29 21.36 22.54
CA THR A 16 -0.44 21.18 23.98
C THR A 16 -0.49 19.70 24.29
N ARG A 17 0.50 19.20 25.04
CA ARG A 17 0.48 17.83 25.56
C ARG A 17 -0.25 17.80 26.89
N VAL A 18 -1.21 16.90 26.99
CA VAL A 18 -1.98 16.64 28.20
C VAL A 18 -1.68 15.23 28.68
N THR A 19 -1.26 15.09 29.93
CA THR A 19 -1.19 13.81 30.64
C THR A 19 -2.22 13.90 31.79
N VAL A 20 -3.12 12.91 31.85
CA VAL A 20 -4.16 12.91 32.91
C VAL A 20 -3.51 12.86 34.28
N GLY A 21 -3.86 13.81 35.15
CA GLY A 21 -3.25 13.96 36.49
C GLY A 21 -2.04 14.90 36.54
N GLU A 22 -1.60 15.46 35.42
CA GLU A 22 -0.47 16.41 35.33
C GLU A 22 -0.90 17.73 34.70
N ALA A 23 -0.07 18.78 34.87
CA ALA A 23 -0.29 20.06 34.19
C ALA A 23 -0.03 19.94 32.69
N ALA A 24 -0.87 20.57 31.88
CA ALA A 24 -0.69 20.61 30.44
C ALA A 24 0.58 21.40 30.06
N VAL A 25 1.37 20.86 29.12
CA VAL A 25 2.65 21.44 28.67
C VAL A 25 2.56 21.84 27.18
N ARG A 26 2.95 23.08 26.86
CA ARG A 26 3.13 23.55 25.50
C ARG A 26 4.50 23.12 24.98
N ARG A 27 4.54 22.49 23.80
CA ARG A 27 5.79 22.08 23.13
C ARG A 27 5.67 22.22 21.62
N GLU A 28 6.77 22.09 20.90
CA GLU A 28 6.76 21.84 19.47
C GLU A 28 6.64 20.35 19.20
N ASP A 29 5.89 20.01 18.13
CA ASP A 29 5.77 18.66 17.60
C ASP A 29 6.03 18.64 16.11
N VAL A 30 6.44 17.48 15.58
CA VAL A 30 6.74 17.27 14.18
C VAL A 30 5.62 16.45 13.56
N LEU A 31 4.97 17.01 12.55
CA LEU A 31 3.88 16.36 11.82
C LEU A 31 4.33 15.98 10.42
N ALA A 32 3.83 14.87 9.89
CA ALA A 32 3.95 14.54 8.49
C ALA A 32 3.13 15.54 7.65
N VAL A 33 3.70 15.98 6.54
CA VAL A 33 2.98 16.84 5.59
C VAL A 33 2.06 15.97 4.75
N GLU A 34 0.83 16.46 4.57
CA GLU A 34 -0.17 15.90 3.68
C GLU A 34 -0.64 16.97 2.73
N GLU A 35 -0.46 16.74 1.43
CA GLU A 35 -0.81 17.67 0.36
C GLU A 35 -1.48 16.93 -0.81
N PRO A 36 -2.38 17.58 -1.57
CA PRO A 36 -2.93 16.99 -2.78
C PRO A 36 -1.84 16.83 -3.84
N LEU A 37 -1.94 15.79 -4.65
CA LEU A 37 -1.24 15.63 -5.92
C LEU A 37 -2.25 15.31 -7.00
N GLU A 38 -2.34 16.17 -8.00
CA GLU A 38 -3.09 15.90 -9.23
C GLU A 38 -2.18 15.20 -10.24
N ILE A 39 -2.58 14.01 -10.64
CA ILE A 39 -1.91 13.21 -11.68
C ILE A 39 -2.64 13.45 -12.99
N ARG A 40 -1.92 13.93 -13.99
CA ARG A 40 -2.38 14.12 -15.37
C ARG A 40 -1.70 13.14 -16.30
N VAL A 41 -2.37 12.81 -17.39
CA VAL A 41 -1.80 12.07 -18.52
C VAL A 41 -2.06 12.84 -19.80
N GLY A 42 -0.99 13.28 -20.46
CA GLY A 42 -1.09 14.10 -21.68
C GLY A 42 -1.88 15.40 -21.48
N GLY A 43 -1.73 16.03 -20.33
CA GLY A 43 -2.40 17.28 -19.95
C GLY A 43 -3.83 17.12 -19.40
N LYS A 44 -4.42 15.90 -19.43
CA LYS A 44 -5.76 15.64 -18.88
C LYS A 44 -5.67 15.13 -17.47
N ALA A 45 -6.48 15.69 -16.56
CA ALA A 45 -6.55 15.21 -15.17
C ALA A 45 -7.10 13.78 -15.12
N LEU A 46 -6.42 12.89 -14.38
CA LEU A 46 -6.80 11.50 -14.20
C LEU A 46 -7.22 11.22 -12.76
N ALA A 47 -6.46 11.70 -11.79
CA ALA A 47 -6.74 11.48 -10.37
C ALA A 47 -6.16 12.60 -9.49
N ILE A 48 -6.75 12.76 -8.31
CA ILE A 48 -6.18 13.56 -7.22
C ILE A 48 -6.07 12.67 -6.00
N THR A 49 -4.87 12.63 -5.40
CA THR A 49 -4.62 11.88 -4.17
C THR A 49 -3.97 12.77 -3.11
N MET A 50 -4.31 12.53 -1.83
CA MET A 50 -3.60 13.15 -0.70
C MET A 50 -2.36 12.33 -0.42
N ARG A 51 -1.18 12.96 -0.43
CA ARG A 51 0.09 12.25 -0.26
C ARG A 51 1.06 12.99 0.66
N THR A 52 2.04 12.30 1.19
CA THR A 52 3.24 12.92 1.73
C THR A 52 4.19 13.24 0.57
N PRO A 53 4.63 14.51 0.40
CA PRO A 53 5.54 14.92 -0.66
C PRO A 53 6.80 14.04 -0.74
N GLY A 54 7.32 13.88 -1.95
CA GLY A 54 8.48 13.06 -2.25
C GLY A 54 8.13 11.74 -2.94
N HIS A 55 8.99 11.33 -3.86
CA HIS A 55 8.76 10.19 -4.75
C HIS A 55 7.44 10.27 -5.56
N ASP A 56 7.05 11.48 -5.95
CA ASP A 56 5.78 11.72 -6.64
C ASP A 56 5.78 11.12 -8.05
N PHE A 57 6.94 11.01 -8.70
CA PHE A 57 7.10 10.30 -9.98
C PHE A 57 6.84 8.81 -9.81
N ASP A 58 7.39 8.19 -8.76
CA ASP A 58 7.13 6.80 -8.41
C ASP A 58 5.64 6.62 -8.10
N LEU A 59 5.02 7.55 -7.33
CA LEU A 59 3.60 7.50 -7.01
C LEU A 59 2.73 7.49 -8.27
N ALA A 60 2.99 8.40 -9.22
CA ALA A 60 2.22 8.46 -10.46
C ALA A 60 2.45 7.22 -11.33
N ALA A 61 3.69 6.74 -11.44
CA ALA A 61 4.03 5.54 -12.20
C ALA A 61 3.31 4.30 -11.63
N GLY A 62 3.37 4.09 -10.31
CA GLY A 62 2.72 2.97 -9.64
C GLY A 62 1.19 3.05 -9.68
N PHE A 63 0.62 4.25 -9.58
CA PHE A 63 -0.80 4.46 -9.79
C PHE A 63 -1.23 3.99 -11.20
N LEU A 64 -0.49 4.35 -12.25
CA LEU A 64 -0.79 3.92 -13.62
C LEU A 64 -0.65 2.40 -13.82
N VAL A 65 0.31 1.74 -13.14
CA VAL A 65 0.39 0.26 -13.11
C VAL A 65 -0.84 -0.33 -12.42
N SER A 66 -1.20 0.20 -11.28
CA SER A 66 -2.34 -0.27 -10.47
C SER A 66 -3.68 -0.16 -11.18
N GLU A 67 -3.84 0.86 -12.03
CA GLU A 67 -5.04 1.07 -12.86
C GLU A 67 -4.94 0.39 -14.24
N GLY A 68 -3.88 -0.37 -14.52
CA GLY A 68 -3.71 -1.12 -15.76
C GLY A 68 -3.39 -0.28 -17.00
N VAL A 69 -3.00 0.97 -16.82
CA VAL A 69 -2.65 1.89 -17.94
C VAL A 69 -1.28 1.53 -18.50
N VAL A 70 -0.34 1.15 -17.66
CA VAL A 70 1.02 0.73 -18.04
C VAL A 70 1.40 -0.56 -17.30
N SER A 71 2.26 -1.37 -17.92
CA SER A 71 2.80 -2.60 -17.33
C SER A 71 4.32 -2.73 -17.52
N ARG A 72 4.94 -1.89 -18.35
CA ARG A 72 6.39 -1.93 -18.65
C ARG A 72 6.96 -0.52 -18.59
N GLY A 73 8.26 -0.42 -18.26
CA GLY A 73 8.94 0.86 -18.11
C GLY A 73 8.95 1.72 -19.38
N ASP A 74 9.02 1.10 -20.58
CA ASP A 74 9.00 1.81 -21.85
C ASP A 74 7.66 2.50 -22.16
N GLN A 75 6.59 2.11 -21.45
CA GLN A 75 5.26 2.73 -21.53
C GLN A 75 5.12 4.02 -20.70
N PHE A 76 6.04 4.27 -19.77
CA PHE A 76 6.10 5.48 -18.95
C PHE A 76 7.28 6.35 -19.45
N ALA A 77 7.03 7.18 -20.49
CA ALA A 77 8.11 7.87 -21.18
C ALA A 77 8.71 9.02 -20.38
N ALA A 78 7.88 9.81 -19.71
CA ALA A 78 8.33 10.94 -18.89
C ALA A 78 7.23 11.38 -17.91
N ALA A 79 7.65 12.06 -16.86
CA ALA A 79 6.76 12.82 -16.00
C ALA A 79 7.39 14.16 -15.62
N ARG A 80 6.57 15.19 -15.41
CA ARG A 80 7.03 16.52 -15.05
C ARG A 80 6.01 17.22 -14.16
N TYR A 81 6.52 18.03 -13.25
CA TYR A 81 5.66 18.98 -12.55
C TYR A 81 5.20 20.10 -13.48
N CYS A 82 3.92 20.41 -13.42
CA CYS A 82 3.37 21.57 -14.16
C CYS A 82 3.59 22.84 -13.38
N ALA A 83 4.12 23.87 -14.06
CA ALA A 83 4.17 25.23 -13.54
C ALA A 83 2.77 25.84 -13.63
N GLY A 84 2.00 25.86 -12.56
CA GLY A 84 0.64 26.40 -12.66
C GLY A 84 -0.14 26.54 -11.36
N ALA A 85 0.16 25.76 -10.35
CA ALA A 85 -0.38 25.97 -9.03
C ALA A 85 0.63 26.75 -8.20
N THR A 86 0.51 28.06 -8.16
CA THR A 86 1.35 28.92 -7.31
C THR A 86 0.55 29.40 -6.12
N ILE A 87 1.12 29.27 -4.92
CA ILE A 87 0.65 29.98 -3.72
C ILE A 87 1.74 31.01 -3.41
N ASP A 88 1.35 32.27 -3.30
CA ASP A 88 2.26 33.42 -3.06
C ASP A 88 3.43 33.51 -4.06
N GLY A 89 3.21 33.05 -5.30
CA GLY A 89 4.21 33.09 -6.39
C GLY A 89 5.19 31.90 -6.41
N GLU A 90 5.11 30.99 -5.44
CA GLU A 90 5.92 29.77 -5.40
C GLU A 90 5.15 28.59 -6.00
N ASN A 91 5.85 27.74 -6.78
CA ASN A 91 5.26 26.51 -7.32
C ASN A 91 4.98 25.52 -6.18
N THR A 92 3.75 25.03 -6.11
CA THR A 92 3.34 24.05 -5.08
C THR A 92 3.81 22.63 -5.39
N TYR A 93 4.23 22.34 -6.64
CA TYR A 93 4.59 20.98 -7.09
C TYR A 93 3.47 19.93 -6.87
N ASN A 94 2.22 20.37 -6.93
CA ASN A 94 1.04 19.53 -6.66
C ASN A 94 0.32 19.08 -7.94
N VAL A 95 0.88 19.32 -9.11
CA VAL A 95 0.36 18.85 -10.41
C VAL A 95 1.48 18.17 -11.17
N LEU A 96 1.32 16.90 -11.46
CA LEU A 96 2.26 16.07 -12.20
C LEU A 96 1.63 15.60 -13.51
N ASP A 97 2.25 15.91 -14.64
CA ASP A 97 1.81 15.45 -15.97
C ASP A 97 2.72 14.34 -16.49
N VAL A 98 2.10 13.20 -16.80
CA VAL A 98 2.77 12.02 -17.33
C VAL A 98 2.60 11.97 -18.84
N THR A 99 3.70 11.69 -19.54
CA THR A 99 3.71 11.36 -20.96
C THR A 99 3.87 9.86 -21.12
N LEU A 100 2.91 9.21 -21.77
CA LEU A 100 2.98 7.78 -22.07
C LEU A 100 3.89 7.52 -23.27
N GLY A 101 4.43 6.31 -23.31
CA GLY A 101 5.23 5.81 -24.44
C GLY A 101 4.43 5.71 -25.74
N ALA A 102 5.15 5.68 -26.85
CA ALA A 102 4.53 5.58 -28.17
C ALA A 102 3.65 4.32 -28.29
N GLY A 103 2.41 4.51 -28.78
CA GLY A 103 1.45 3.41 -28.96
C GLY A 103 0.70 2.96 -27.70
N VAL A 104 0.96 3.55 -26.54
CA VAL A 104 0.16 3.31 -25.33
C VAL A 104 -1.15 4.08 -25.46
N PRO A 105 -2.32 3.43 -25.34
CA PRO A 105 -3.60 4.14 -25.42
C PRO A 105 -3.77 5.11 -24.24
N ALA A 106 -4.51 6.18 -24.48
CA ALA A 106 -4.93 7.08 -23.39
C ALA A 106 -5.74 6.28 -22.35
N PRO A 107 -5.66 6.65 -21.06
CA PRO A 107 -6.49 6.04 -20.04
C PRO A 107 -7.98 6.14 -20.37
N ASP A 108 -8.74 5.09 -20.01
CA ASP A 108 -10.19 5.10 -20.17
C ASP A 108 -10.81 6.27 -19.38
N PRO A 109 -11.72 7.06 -19.95
CA PRO A 109 -12.39 8.15 -19.23
C PRO A 109 -13.10 7.71 -17.93
N SER A 110 -13.49 6.44 -17.81
CA SER A 110 -14.09 5.89 -16.59
C SER A 110 -13.11 5.86 -15.40
N LEU A 111 -11.80 5.94 -15.67
CA LEU A 111 -10.76 6.07 -14.64
C LEU A 111 -10.63 7.51 -14.11
N GLU A 112 -11.24 8.50 -14.77
CA GLU A 112 -11.29 9.89 -14.28
C GLU A 112 -12.07 9.94 -12.97
N ARG A 113 -11.36 9.78 -11.86
CA ARG A 113 -11.95 9.88 -10.52
C ARG A 113 -11.99 11.34 -10.11
N ASN A 114 -13.12 11.97 -10.33
CA ASN A 114 -13.38 13.32 -9.85
C ASN A 114 -13.35 13.37 -8.32
N PHE A 115 -12.34 14.08 -7.77
CA PHE A 115 -12.27 14.65 -6.42
C PHE A 115 -12.58 13.73 -5.22
N PHE A 116 -11.57 13.48 -4.38
CA PHE A 116 -11.68 12.89 -3.04
C PHE A 116 -12.27 11.49 -2.96
N THR A 117 -11.81 10.56 -3.78
CA THR A 117 -12.10 9.16 -3.48
C THR A 117 -11.11 8.66 -2.44
N THR A 118 -11.43 8.88 -1.17
CA THR A 118 -10.94 8.02 -0.11
C THR A 118 -11.34 6.60 -0.46
N SER A 119 -10.35 5.70 -0.49
CA SER A 119 -10.46 4.24 -0.57
C SER A 119 -11.89 3.72 -0.34
N SER A 120 -12.46 3.03 -1.28
CA SER A 120 -13.70 2.27 -1.24
C SER A 120 -14.86 2.94 -1.97
N CYS A 121 -14.93 2.79 -3.26
CA CYS A 121 -16.23 2.98 -3.89
C CYS A 121 -16.45 2.08 -5.10
N GLY A 122 -17.43 1.21 -4.94
CA GLY A 122 -18.41 1.02 -5.98
C GLY A 122 -18.27 -0.18 -6.88
N LEU A 123 -17.39 -1.13 -6.62
CA LEU A 123 -17.43 -2.41 -7.30
C LEU A 123 -17.99 -3.47 -6.36
N CYS A 124 -19.08 -4.11 -6.70
CA CYS A 124 -19.61 -5.26 -5.99
C CYS A 124 -18.62 -6.44 -6.07
N GLY A 125 -18.23 -6.99 -4.94
CA GLY A 125 -17.18 -7.99 -4.73
C GLY A 125 -16.76 -8.86 -5.93
N LYS A 126 -17.65 -9.69 -6.47
CA LYS A 126 -17.29 -10.62 -7.56
C LYS A 126 -16.93 -9.91 -8.88
N ALA A 127 -17.65 -8.85 -9.24
CA ALA A 127 -17.36 -8.07 -10.44
C ALA A 127 -16.00 -7.35 -10.36
N SER A 128 -15.58 -6.96 -9.14
CA SER A 128 -14.26 -6.37 -8.88
C SER A 128 -13.13 -7.37 -9.06
N ILE A 129 -13.31 -8.60 -8.60
CA ILE A 129 -12.31 -9.67 -8.74
C ILE A 129 -12.12 -10.02 -10.21
N ASP A 130 -13.22 -10.18 -10.96
CA ASP A 130 -13.19 -10.47 -12.39
C ASP A 130 -12.51 -9.33 -13.18
N ALA A 131 -12.76 -8.07 -12.82
CA ALA A 131 -12.09 -6.92 -13.43
C ALA A 131 -10.57 -6.95 -13.19
N VAL A 132 -10.10 -7.25 -11.99
CA VAL A 132 -8.66 -7.35 -11.68
C VAL A 132 -8.01 -8.47 -12.48
N ARG A 133 -8.65 -9.64 -12.59
CA ARG A 133 -8.14 -10.76 -13.39
C ARG A 133 -8.00 -10.38 -14.87
N THR A 134 -8.95 -9.62 -15.39
CA THR A 134 -8.97 -9.21 -16.79
C THR A 134 -7.93 -8.14 -17.09
N LEU A 135 -7.67 -7.24 -16.14
CA LEU A 135 -6.75 -6.11 -16.30
C LEU A 135 -5.29 -6.47 -16.03
N SER A 136 -5.02 -7.48 -15.20
CA SER A 136 -3.64 -7.84 -14.85
C SER A 136 -2.88 -8.39 -16.04
N ALA A 137 -1.74 -7.76 -16.37
CA ALA A 137 -0.83 -8.23 -17.41
C ALA A 137 0.00 -9.45 -16.94
N TYR A 138 -0.06 -9.83 -15.66
CA TYR A 138 0.81 -10.83 -15.07
C TYR A 138 0.03 -11.93 -14.34
N ILE A 139 0.54 -13.17 -14.45
CA ILE A 139 0.01 -14.32 -13.75
C ILE A 139 0.93 -14.62 -12.56
N VAL A 140 0.41 -14.41 -11.36
CA VAL A 140 1.17 -14.61 -10.11
C VAL A 140 1.03 -16.02 -9.53
N ALA A 141 0.01 -16.78 -10.01
CA ALA A 141 -0.26 -18.15 -9.56
C ALA A 141 0.92 -19.10 -9.79
N ASP A 142 1.61 -18.94 -10.93
CA ASP A 142 2.68 -19.82 -11.40
C ASP A 142 4.07 -19.43 -10.87
N ASP A 143 4.13 -18.44 -9.98
CA ASP A 143 5.38 -18.01 -9.38
C ASP A 143 5.91 -19.10 -8.42
N PRO A 144 7.16 -19.58 -8.60
CA PRO A 144 7.71 -20.68 -7.80
C PRO A 144 8.19 -20.26 -6.42
N LEU A 145 8.04 -18.99 -6.05
CA LEU A 145 8.52 -18.44 -4.78
C LEU A 145 8.14 -19.30 -3.58
N ARG A 146 9.12 -19.57 -2.75
CA ARG A 146 8.95 -20.10 -1.39
C ARG A 146 9.78 -19.25 -0.44
N VAL A 147 9.12 -18.72 0.59
CA VAL A 147 9.74 -17.85 1.58
C VAL A 147 9.98 -18.64 2.85
N ASP A 148 11.19 -18.57 3.38
CA ASP A 148 11.50 -19.13 4.70
C ASP A 148 10.73 -18.36 5.78
N ALA A 149 10.08 -19.08 6.71
CA ALA A 149 9.26 -18.47 7.74
C ALA A 149 10.05 -17.64 8.75
N GLU A 150 11.28 -18.07 9.08
CA GLU A 150 12.16 -17.34 10.00
C GLU A 150 12.65 -16.05 9.33
N LEU A 151 13.00 -16.13 8.04
CA LEU A 151 13.36 -14.96 7.25
C LEU A 151 12.20 -13.96 7.17
N LEU A 152 10.99 -14.41 6.83
CA LEU A 152 9.78 -13.58 6.74
C LEU A 152 9.49 -12.89 8.08
N ALA A 153 9.70 -13.56 9.19
CA ALA A 153 9.50 -13.01 10.54
C ALA A 153 10.38 -11.77 10.83
N THR A 154 11.48 -11.58 10.10
CA THR A 154 12.38 -10.41 10.26
C THR A 154 11.89 -9.17 9.51
N PHE A 155 10.99 -9.31 8.53
CA PHE A 155 10.61 -8.21 7.64
C PHE A 155 9.91 -7.04 8.34
N PRO A 156 9.01 -7.25 9.33
CA PRO A 156 8.39 -6.15 10.04
C PRO A 156 9.39 -5.23 10.76
N ASP A 157 10.39 -5.81 11.42
CA ASP A 157 11.41 -5.04 12.13
C ASP A 157 12.32 -4.29 11.16
N ARG A 158 12.67 -4.90 10.03
CA ARG A 158 13.46 -4.26 8.97
C ARG A 158 12.67 -3.14 8.29
N LEU A 159 11.38 -3.34 8.02
CA LEU A 159 10.48 -2.30 7.55
C LEU A 159 10.45 -1.13 8.55
N ARG A 160 10.27 -1.45 9.84
CA ARG A 160 10.17 -0.44 10.90
C ARG A 160 11.48 0.34 11.06
N ALA A 161 12.62 -0.31 10.97
CA ALA A 161 13.94 0.32 11.05
C ALA A 161 14.20 1.31 9.90
N GLY A 162 13.57 1.12 8.73
CA GLY A 162 13.70 2.03 7.58
C GLY A 162 12.68 3.18 7.55
N GLN A 163 11.76 3.27 8.52
CA GLN A 163 10.71 4.29 8.56
C GLN A 163 11.19 5.60 9.23
N ASP A 164 12.07 6.34 8.57
CA ASP A 164 12.70 7.56 9.11
C ASP A 164 11.72 8.69 9.39
N VAL A 165 10.68 8.84 8.57
CA VAL A 165 9.69 9.91 8.74
C VAL A 165 8.65 9.51 9.77
N PHE A 166 8.22 8.26 9.79
CA PHE A 166 7.34 7.73 10.83
C PHE A 166 8.00 7.83 12.21
N GLU A 167 9.31 7.58 12.33
CA GLU A 167 10.04 7.71 13.60
C GLU A 167 9.91 9.10 14.22
N LYS A 168 9.88 10.13 13.37
CA LYS A 168 9.77 11.53 13.77
C LYS A 168 8.35 12.00 14.03
N THR A 169 7.37 11.40 13.33
CA THR A 169 6.01 11.94 13.24
C THR A 169 4.93 11.00 13.78
N GLY A 170 5.19 9.68 13.76
CA GLY A 170 4.19 8.65 14.08
C GLY A 170 3.02 8.56 13.10
N GLY A 171 3.02 9.32 11.99
CA GLY A 171 1.85 9.59 11.17
C GLY A 171 1.85 8.96 9.78
N LEU A 172 2.78 8.07 9.44
CA LEU A 172 2.89 7.49 8.09
C LEU A 172 2.69 5.98 8.05
N HIS A 173 2.24 5.51 6.90
CA HIS A 173 2.31 4.12 6.51
C HIS A 173 3.59 3.86 5.72
N ALA A 174 4.01 2.59 5.67
CA ALA A 174 5.13 2.17 4.85
C ALA A 174 4.79 0.91 4.05
N ALA A 175 5.43 0.81 2.89
CA ALA A 175 5.52 -0.40 2.09
C ALA A 175 6.98 -0.64 1.72
N ALA A 176 7.41 -1.89 1.69
CA ALA A 176 8.74 -2.29 1.23
C ALA A 176 8.67 -3.54 0.36
N LEU A 177 9.58 -3.61 -0.61
CA LEU A 177 9.77 -4.76 -1.48
C LEU A 177 11.00 -5.52 -1.02
N PHE A 178 10.81 -6.82 -0.77
CA PHE A 178 11.87 -7.74 -0.39
C PHE A 178 12.04 -8.81 -1.45
N ASP A 179 13.27 -9.19 -1.74
CA ASP A 179 13.55 -10.45 -2.41
C ASP A 179 13.16 -11.59 -1.48
N GLY A 180 12.26 -12.46 -1.94
CA GLY A 180 11.70 -13.51 -1.08
C GLY A 180 12.66 -14.67 -0.80
N ALA A 181 13.72 -14.83 -1.57
CA ALA A 181 14.72 -15.87 -1.38
C ALA A 181 15.86 -15.43 -0.45
N THR A 182 16.34 -14.19 -0.63
CA THR A 182 17.48 -13.65 0.13
C THR A 182 17.05 -12.81 1.32
N GLY A 183 15.83 -12.26 1.28
CA GLY A 183 15.33 -11.31 2.24
C GLY A 183 15.90 -9.91 2.04
N GLU A 184 16.65 -9.62 0.99
CA GLU A 184 17.14 -8.26 0.70
C GLU A 184 15.97 -7.29 0.55
N MET A 185 16.03 -6.16 1.24
CA MET A 185 15.06 -5.07 1.07
C MET A 185 15.53 -4.17 -0.07
N LEU A 186 14.84 -4.23 -1.22
CA LEU A 186 15.20 -3.48 -2.43
C LEU A 186 14.79 -2.02 -2.34
N VAL A 187 13.63 -1.75 -1.79
CA VAL A 187 13.08 -0.40 -1.67
C VAL A 187 12.09 -0.32 -0.52
N LEU A 188 12.05 0.84 0.14
CA LEU A 188 11.05 1.23 1.13
C LEU A 188 10.49 2.60 0.76
N ARG A 189 9.18 2.77 0.91
CA ARG A 189 8.49 4.04 0.73
C ARG A 189 7.52 4.29 1.87
N GLU A 190 7.50 5.55 2.33
CA GLU A 190 6.56 6.04 3.33
C GLU A 190 5.56 7.00 2.70
N ASP A 191 4.32 6.98 3.16
CA ASP A 191 3.27 7.93 2.79
C ASP A 191 2.17 7.96 3.86
N VAL A 192 1.46 9.10 3.97
CA VAL A 192 0.27 9.22 4.82
C VAL A 192 -0.83 8.24 4.38
N GLY A 193 -0.90 7.95 3.09
CA GLY A 193 -1.79 6.98 2.46
C GLY A 193 -1.11 5.63 2.26
N ARG A 194 -1.63 4.55 2.87
CA ARG A 194 -1.09 3.19 2.68
C ARG A 194 -1.10 2.74 1.22
N HIS A 195 -2.07 3.18 0.42
CA HIS A 195 -2.16 2.88 -1.02
C HIS A 195 -1.04 3.59 -1.79
N ASN A 196 -0.79 4.86 -1.46
CA ASN A 196 0.29 5.62 -2.06
C ASN A 196 1.67 5.04 -1.73
N ALA A 197 1.88 4.54 -0.50
CA ALA A 197 3.13 3.88 -0.14
C ALA A 197 3.40 2.66 -1.04
N VAL A 198 2.37 1.86 -1.35
CA VAL A 198 2.48 0.73 -2.29
C VAL A 198 2.69 1.22 -3.72
N ASP A 199 1.93 2.24 -4.17
CA ASP A 199 2.14 2.81 -5.51
C ASP A 199 3.56 3.35 -5.68
N LYS A 200 4.13 4.03 -4.68
CA LYS A 200 5.53 4.48 -4.71
C LYS A 200 6.52 3.32 -4.87
N VAL A 201 6.28 2.17 -4.24
CA VAL A 201 7.11 0.96 -4.39
C VAL A 201 6.97 0.38 -5.79
N VAL A 202 5.74 0.22 -6.28
CA VAL A 202 5.45 -0.34 -7.61
C VAL A 202 5.98 0.58 -8.72
N GLY A 203 5.83 1.88 -8.55
CA GLY A 203 6.32 2.85 -9.54
C GLY A 203 7.83 2.91 -9.61
N TRP A 204 8.52 2.84 -8.45
CA TRP A 204 9.96 2.66 -8.45
C TRP A 204 10.37 1.41 -9.24
N ALA A 205 9.70 0.29 -9.01
CA ALA A 205 10.01 -0.94 -9.74
C ALA A 205 9.74 -0.83 -11.25
N LEU A 206 8.69 -0.10 -11.66
CA LEU A 206 8.43 0.18 -13.07
C LEU A 206 9.57 0.98 -13.70
N THR A 207 10.03 2.06 -13.03
CA THR A 207 11.08 2.94 -13.55
C THR A 207 12.45 2.27 -13.58
N GLU A 208 12.70 1.32 -12.68
CA GLU A 208 13.90 0.45 -12.69
C GLU A 208 13.77 -0.75 -13.66
N ASN A 209 12.66 -0.86 -14.41
CA ASN A 209 12.39 -1.98 -15.34
C ASN A 209 12.38 -3.37 -14.68
N LEU A 210 11.90 -3.46 -13.45
CA LEU A 210 11.85 -4.70 -12.66
C LEU A 210 10.53 -5.47 -12.79
N LEU A 211 9.48 -4.88 -13.42
CA LEU A 211 8.22 -5.58 -13.59
C LEU A 211 8.30 -6.71 -14.64
N PRO A 212 7.66 -7.88 -14.42
CA PRO A 212 6.91 -8.27 -13.21
C PRO A 212 7.81 -8.60 -12.02
N LEU A 213 7.33 -8.32 -10.81
CA LEU A 213 8.05 -8.53 -9.55
C LEU A 213 7.94 -9.99 -9.07
N ARG A 214 8.42 -10.90 -9.89
CA ARG A 214 8.47 -12.34 -9.57
C ARG A 214 9.45 -12.60 -8.43
N GLY A 215 9.11 -13.57 -7.58
CA GLY A 215 9.95 -13.94 -6.45
C GLY A 215 10.00 -12.90 -5.32
N MET A 216 9.21 -11.83 -5.40
CA MET A 216 9.23 -10.74 -4.43
C MET A 216 8.12 -10.86 -3.39
N VAL A 217 8.38 -10.27 -2.23
CA VAL A 217 7.42 -10.09 -1.13
C VAL A 217 7.17 -8.61 -0.94
N LEU A 218 5.91 -8.19 -1.05
CA LEU A 218 5.48 -6.86 -0.64
C LEU A 218 5.11 -6.88 0.83
N MET A 219 5.84 -6.15 1.67
CA MET A 219 5.56 -5.99 3.09
C MET A 219 4.92 -4.63 3.35
N VAL A 220 3.78 -4.60 4.08
CA VAL A 220 3.08 -3.35 4.43
C VAL A 220 2.91 -3.20 5.94
N SER A 221 3.09 -1.97 6.44
CA SER A 221 2.94 -1.63 7.87
C SER A 221 1.49 -1.64 8.36
N GLY A 222 0.53 -1.60 7.43
CA GLY A 222 -0.90 -1.52 7.72
C GLY A 222 -1.64 -2.84 7.52
N ARG A 223 -2.96 -2.73 7.23
CA ARG A 223 -3.84 -3.84 6.86
C ARG A 223 -3.65 -4.22 5.40
N ALA A 224 -3.75 -5.50 5.06
CA ALA A 224 -3.91 -5.94 3.69
C ALA A 224 -5.38 -5.73 3.26
N SER A 225 -5.63 -4.74 2.39
CA SER A 225 -6.95 -4.48 1.81
C SER A 225 -7.07 -5.08 0.41
N PHE A 226 -8.29 -5.13 -0.12
CA PHE A 226 -8.54 -5.53 -1.50
C PHE A 226 -7.65 -4.76 -2.48
N GLU A 227 -7.60 -3.42 -2.35
CA GLU A 227 -6.81 -2.58 -3.25
C GLU A 227 -5.30 -2.85 -3.15
N LEU A 228 -4.77 -3.15 -1.96
CA LEU A 228 -3.34 -3.50 -1.83
C LEU A 228 -3.04 -4.85 -2.47
N THR A 229 -3.95 -5.83 -2.36
CA THR A 229 -3.84 -7.12 -3.04
C THR A 229 -3.91 -6.94 -4.57
N GLN A 230 -4.83 -6.09 -5.04
CA GLN A 230 -4.92 -5.71 -6.45
C GLN A 230 -3.62 -5.08 -6.95
N LYS A 231 -3.11 -4.06 -6.28
CA LYS A 231 -1.87 -3.36 -6.64
C LYS A 231 -0.67 -4.32 -6.71
N ALA A 232 -0.57 -5.23 -5.74
CA ALA A 232 0.47 -6.25 -5.75
C ALA A 232 0.35 -7.18 -6.96
N SER A 233 -0.86 -7.65 -7.28
CA SER A 233 -1.09 -8.52 -8.44
C SER A 233 -0.81 -7.81 -9.77
N MET A 234 -1.21 -6.53 -9.89
CA MET A 234 -0.97 -5.70 -11.09
C MET A 234 0.53 -5.46 -11.34
N ALA A 235 1.35 -5.53 -10.30
CA ALA A 235 2.80 -5.46 -10.40
C ALA A 235 3.48 -6.83 -10.56
N GLY A 236 2.71 -7.93 -10.57
CA GLY A 236 3.25 -9.29 -10.67
C GLY A 236 3.89 -9.81 -9.38
N ILE A 237 3.49 -9.29 -8.21
CA ILE A 237 4.01 -9.71 -6.90
C ILE A 237 3.20 -10.91 -6.39
N PRO A 238 3.83 -12.08 -6.15
CA PRO A 238 3.14 -13.29 -5.73
C PRO A 238 2.80 -13.36 -4.23
N PHE A 239 3.38 -12.48 -3.41
CA PHE A 239 3.33 -12.58 -1.95
C PHE A 239 3.11 -11.21 -1.30
N LEU A 240 2.01 -11.05 -0.55
CA LEU A 240 1.69 -9.86 0.25
C LEU A 240 1.74 -10.20 1.74
N ALA A 241 2.57 -9.50 2.49
CA ALA A 241 2.69 -9.62 3.94
C ALA A 241 2.27 -8.33 4.64
N ALA A 242 1.54 -8.43 5.74
CA ALA A 242 1.00 -7.30 6.48
C ALA A 242 1.18 -7.44 8.00
N VAL A 243 1.52 -6.35 8.68
CA VAL A 243 1.59 -6.30 10.17
C VAL A 243 0.22 -6.50 10.80
N SER A 244 -0.85 -6.17 10.08
CA SER A 244 -2.22 -6.20 10.59
C SER A 244 -3.10 -7.17 9.77
N ALA A 245 -4.42 -7.19 10.07
CA ALA A 245 -5.38 -8.09 9.46
C ALA A 245 -5.57 -7.83 7.95
N PRO A 246 -5.83 -8.87 7.13
CA PRO A 246 -6.44 -8.69 5.82
C PRO A 246 -7.95 -8.47 5.94
N SER A 247 -8.56 -7.89 4.89
CA SER A 247 -10.01 -7.92 4.71
C SER A 247 -10.45 -9.25 4.06
N SER A 248 -11.73 -9.64 4.21
CA SER A 248 -12.25 -10.85 3.56
C SER A 248 -12.08 -10.80 2.05
N LEU A 249 -12.41 -9.66 1.43
CA LEU A 249 -12.29 -9.47 -0.02
C LEU A 249 -10.84 -9.50 -0.51
N ALA A 250 -9.87 -9.08 0.32
CA ALA A 250 -8.44 -9.24 0.01
C ALA A 250 -8.03 -10.71 -0.04
N VAL A 251 -8.55 -11.53 0.87
CA VAL A 251 -8.30 -12.98 0.91
C VAL A 251 -8.97 -13.68 -0.26
N GLU A 252 -10.22 -13.32 -0.59
CA GLU A 252 -10.95 -13.84 -1.75
C GLU A 252 -10.17 -13.55 -3.05
N LEU A 253 -9.78 -12.29 -3.26
CA LEU A 253 -8.99 -11.91 -4.43
C LEU A 253 -7.66 -12.67 -4.49
N ALA A 254 -6.93 -12.76 -3.38
CA ALA A 254 -5.66 -13.48 -3.32
C ALA A 254 -5.81 -14.97 -3.66
N THR A 255 -6.89 -15.60 -3.17
CA THR A 255 -7.21 -17.00 -3.45
C THR A 255 -7.49 -17.21 -4.96
N GLU A 256 -8.30 -16.35 -5.55
CA GLU A 256 -8.64 -16.39 -6.98
C GLU A 256 -7.42 -16.16 -7.88
N LEU A 257 -6.52 -15.26 -7.48
CA LEU A 257 -5.30 -14.96 -8.24
C LEU A 257 -4.14 -15.94 -7.96
N GLY A 258 -4.27 -16.82 -6.97
CA GLY A 258 -3.20 -17.70 -6.52
C GLY A 258 -2.04 -16.93 -5.86
N MET A 259 -2.32 -15.82 -5.16
CA MET A 259 -1.36 -15.05 -4.36
C MET A 259 -1.28 -15.58 -2.93
N THR A 260 -0.12 -15.43 -2.30
CA THR A 260 0.00 -15.63 -0.86
C THR A 260 -0.33 -14.35 -0.11
N VAL A 261 -1.18 -14.45 0.91
CA VAL A 261 -1.48 -13.35 1.84
C VAL A 261 -1.20 -13.79 3.26
N VAL A 262 -0.29 -13.04 3.91
CA VAL A 262 0.05 -13.20 5.32
C VAL A 262 -0.37 -11.93 6.06
N GLY A 263 -1.11 -12.13 7.15
CA GLY A 263 -1.48 -11.07 8.08
C GLY A 263 -0.95 -11.31 9.47
N PHE A 264 -1.10 -10.29 10.34
CA PHE A 264 -0.64 -10.32 11.73
C PHE A 264 0.84 -10.73 11.87
N LEU A 265 1.65 -10.40 10.86
CA LEU A 265 3.08 -10.71 10.89
C LEU A 265 3.77 -9.80 11.92
N ARG A 266 4.14 -10.40 13.06
CA ARG A 266 4.78 -9.71 14.19
C ARG A 266 5.75 -10.65 14.87
N GLY A 267 7.05 -10.38 14.74
CA GLY A 267 8.08 -11.30 15.21
C GLY A 267 7.85 -12.72 14.67
N PRO A 268 7.89 -13.76 15.50
CA PRO A 268 7.78 -15.15 15.06
C PRO A 268 6.32 -15.58 14.74
N SER A 269 5.32 -14.70 14.91
CA SER A 269 3.91 -15.03 14.73
C SER A 269 3.35 -14.42 13.47
N MET A 270 2.62 -15.23 12.70
CA MET A 270 1.91 -14.81 11.49
C MET A 270 0.71 -15.71 11.21
N VAL A 271 -0.23 -15.22 10.40
CA VAL A 271 -1.36 -16.02 9.92
C VAL A 271 -1.36 -16.00 8.40
N VAL A 272 -1.34 -17.19 7.79
CA VAL A 272 -1.42 -17.35 6.34
C VAL A 272 -2.87 -17.54 5.94
N TYR A 273 -3.39 -16.68 5.08
CA TYR A 273 -4.79 -16.69 4.66
C TYR A 273 -5.02 -17.30 3.29
N ALA A 274 -3.99 -17.29 2.43
CA ALA A 274 -4.03 -17.85 1.10
C ALA A 274 -2.66 -18.38 0.69
N ARG A 275 -2.61 -19.49 -0.05
CA ARG A 275 -1.39 -20.11 -0.61
C ARG A 275 -0.29 -20.32 0.43
N ASP A 276 -0.58 -21.09 1.47
CA ASP A 276 0.36 -21.51 2.54
C ASP A 276 1.51 -22.38 2.02
N ASP A 277 1.35 -23.00 0.87
CA ASP A 277 2.39 -23.78 0.18
C ASP A 277 3.64 -22.96 -0.20
N ARG A 278 3.55 -21.63 -0.23
CA ARG A 278 4.69 -20.74 -0.46
C ARG A 278 5.44 -20.34 0.80
N LEU A 279 4.96 -20.71 1.97
CA LEU A 279 5.71 -20.53 3.22
C LEU A 279 6.52 -21.80 3.48
N GLY A 280 7.86 -21.66 3.61
CA GLY A 280 8.77 -22.76 3.97
C GLY A 280 8.36 -23.33 5.34
N ALA A 281 8.22 -24.66 5.41
CA ALA A 281 7.43 -25.34 6.40
C ALA A 281 7.89 -25.14 7.86
N PRO A 282 7.07 -24.56 8.73
CA PRO A 282 6.93 -25.10 10.08
C PRO A 282 6.13 -26.41 9.98
N SER A 283 6.52 -27.43 10.70
CA SER A 283 5.72 -28.67 10.79
C SER A 283 4.32 -28.33 11.30
N ILE A 284 3.30 -28.49 10.46
CA ILE A 284 1.91 -28.24 10.85
C ILE A 284 1.51 -29.34 11.84
N THR A 285 1.59 -29.04 13.13
CA THR A 285 0.90 -29.85 14.14
C THR A 285 -0.60 -29.58 13.97
N LYS A 286 -1.37 -30.59 13.58
CA LYS A 286 -2.83 -30.53 13.56
C LYS A 286 -3.33 -30.29 14.99
N HIS A 287 -3.64 -29.05 15.32
CA HIS A 287 -4.46 -28.76 16.49
C HIS A 287 -5.89 -29.18 16.17
N GLU A 288 -6.40 -30.16 16.89
CA GLU A 288 -7.85 -30.43 16.89
C GLU A 288 -8.59 -29.14 17.35
N PRO A 289 -9.69 -28.77 16.70
CA PRO A 289 -10.43 -27.58 17.11
C PRO A 289 -10.93 -27.76 18.54
N THR A 290 -10.47 -26.93 19.45
CA THR A 290 -11.03 -26.80 20.78
C THR A 290 -12.51 -26.49 20.64
N LYS A 291 -13.40 -27.40 21.03
CA LYS A 291 -14.83 -27.15 21.07
C LYS A 291 -15.08 -25.92 21.94
N LEU A 292 -15.48 -24.83 21.34
CA LEU A 292 -16.04 -23.68 22.06
C LEU A 292 -17.34 -24.17 22.74
N GLU A 293 -17.30 -24.31 24.04
CA GLU A 293 -18.53 -24.53 24.81
C GLU A 293 -19.43 -23.29 24.65
N PRO A 294 -20.75 -23.48 24.41
CA PRO A 294 -21.65 -22.35 24.29
C PRO A 294 -21.76 -21.65 25.65
N THR A 295 -21.37 -20.39 25.71
CA THR A 295 -21.60 -19.50 26.83
C THR A 295 -23.12 -19.42 27.07
N LYS A 296 -23.57 -19.94 28.21
CA LYS A 296 -24.94 -19.77 28.67
C LYS A 296 -25.20 -18.29 28.91
N HIS A 297 -25.98 -17.66 28.04
CA HIS A 297 -26.61 -16.38 28.37
C HIS A 297 -27.66 -16.62 29.44
N GLU A 298 -27.40 -16.22 30.67
CA GLU A 298 -28.35 -16.10 31.72
C GLU A 298 -29.36 -14.99 31.34
N SER A 299 -30.60 -15.40 31.10
CA SER A 299 -31.71 -14.50 30.82
C SER A 299 -32.05 -13.75 32.11
N ALA A 300 -31.80 -12.45 32.17
CA ALA A 300 -32.32 -11.60 33.23
C ALA A 300 -33.82 -11.44 33.06
N GLU A 301 -34.59 -12.08 33.92
CA GLU A 301 -36.03 -11.84 34.08
C GLU A 301 -36.26 -10.42 34.58
N VAL A 302 -36.93 -9.61 33.76
CA VAL A 302 -37.47 -8.31 34.22
C VAL A 302 -38.74 -8.61 35.03
N MET A 303 -38.66 -8.54 36.36
CA MET A 303 -39.81 -8.52 37.24
C MET A 303 -40.57 -7.20 37.05
N ALA A 304 -41.74 -7.28 36.45
CA ALA A 304 -42.79 -6.26 36.54
C ALA A 304 -43.48 -6.40 37.88
N THR A 305 -43.55 -5.36 38.66
CA THR A 305 -44.39 -5.24 39.86
C THR A 305 -45.49 -4.19 39.63
N PRO A 306 -46.69 -4.38 40.26
CA PRO A 306 -47.98 -3.84 39.84
C PRO A 306 -48.18 -2.35 40.02
#